data_1107782eb516a55e5c84e33b1421d6fa
#
_entry.id   1107782eb516a55e5c84e33b1421d6fa
#
_cell.length_a   1.000
_cell.length_b   1.000
_cell.length_c   1.000
_cell.angle_alpha   90.00
_cell.angle_beta   90.00
_cell.angle_gamma   90.00
#
_symmetry.space_group_name_H-M   'P 1'
#
loop_
_entity.id
_entity.type
_entity.pdbx_description
1 polymer ?
#
loop_
_entity_poly.entity_id
_entity_poly.type
_entity_poly.pdbx_seq_one_letter_code
_entity_poly.pdbx_strand_id
1 'polypeptide(L)'
;IADFPQTGTRELTADDYIYQMKRLAHPRLHSPIFGMMADKIVGLKELGEALQNAAKEVPAGDWMDLDAYPLAGVEKVDSHTWRIRIKGKYPQFLFWLAMPFFAPVPREVDRFYTQPGMAAKNLTLDWWPVGTGPFMIKSYAKDVVLRMAANPDSWGGKQPTPTLVFSISREPN
;
A
#
# COMPACT_ATOMS: atom_id res chain seq x y z
N ILE A 1 6.14 -9.33 16.08
CA ILE A 1 5.17 -8.26 16.39
C ILE A 1 3.87 -8.97 16.70
N ALA A 2 3.23 -8.64 17.84
CA ALA A 2 2.04 -9.33 18.32
C ALA A 2 0.88 -9.32 17.32
N ASP A 3 0.79 -8.27 16.51
CA ASP A 3 -0.30 -8.05 15.55
C ASP A 3 0.04 -8.51 14.11
N PHE A 4 1.24 -9.06 13.88
CA PHE A 4 1.62 -9.57 12.57
C PHE A 4 1.48 -11.09 12.58
N PRO A 5 0.70 -11.70 11.68
CA PRO A 5 0.59 -13.14 11.59
C PRO A 5 1.99 -13.74 11.33
N GLN A 6 2.48 -14.54 12.25
CA GLN A 6 3.83 -15.14 12.17
C GLN A 6 3.91 -16.22 11.09
N THR A 7 2.78 -16.78 10.72
CA THR A 7 2.65 -17.81 9.68
C THR A 7 1.31 -17.68 8.97
N GLY A 8 1.30 -17.91 7.66
CA GLY A 8 0.10 -17.96 6.86
C GLY A 8 -0.32 -16.64 6.24
N THR A 9 -1.47 -16.68 5.62
CA THR A 9 -2.13 -15.56 4.95
C THR A 9 -3.37 -15.17 5.74
N ARG A 10 -3.82 -13.94 5.57
CA ARG A 10 -5.15 -13.51 6.00
C ARG A 10 -5.96 -13.02 4.83
N GLU A 11 -7.25 -12.96 5.02
CA GLU A 11 -8.15 -12.43 4.02
C GLU A 11 -7.91 -10.93 3.78
N LEU A 12 -8.00 -10.52 2.52
CA LEU A 12 -8.02 -9.12 2.11
C LEU A 12 -9.43 -8.56 2.35
N THR A 13 -9.52 -7.46 3.06
CA THR A 13 -10.80 -6.85 3.45
C THR A 13 -10.91 -5.40 3.00
N ALA A 14 -12.10 -4.84 3.17
CA ALA A 14 -12.36 -3.42 2.93
C ALA A 14 -11.43 -2.50 3.73
N ASP A 15 -11.00 -2.93 4.92
CA ASP A 15 -10.09 -2.13 5.76
C ASP A 15 -8.75 -1.87 5.08
N ASP A 16 -8.21 -2.84 4.32
CA ASP A 16 -6.94 -2.69 3.61
C ASP A 16 -7.01 -1.64 2.49
N TYR A 17 -8.15 -1.57 1.81
CA TYR A 17 -8.42 -0.53 0.81
C TYR A 17 -8.60 0.84 1.46
N ILE A 18 -9.37 0.91 2.54
CA ILE A 18 -9.60 2.16 3.28
C ILE A 18 -8.28 2.68 3.85
N TYR A 19 -7.46 1.78 4.41
CA TYR A 19 -6.14 2.13 4.93
C TYR A 19 -5.25 2.72 3.83
N GLN A 20 -5.20 2.11 2.64
CA GLN A 20 -4.44 2.65 1.52
C GLN A 20 -4.96 4.02 1.06
N MET A 21 -6.28 4.25 1.07
CA MET A 21 -6.82 5.58 0.77
C MET A 21 -6.30 6.66 1.73
N LYS A 22 -6.22 6.33 3.02
CA LYS A 22 -5.63 7.23 4.02
C LYS A 22 -4.13 7.42 3.82
N ARG A 23 -3.41 6.37 3.39
CA ARG A 23 -1.97 6.45 3.09
C ARG A 23 -1.64 7.43 1.96
N LEU A 24 -2.55 7.67 1.01
CA LEU A 24 -2.35 8.71 -0.01
C LEU A 24 -2.11 10.09 0.61
N ALA A 25 -2.71 10.37 1.76
CA ALA A 25 -2.57 11.64 2.49
C ALA A 25 -1.42 11.66 3.50
N HIS A 26 -0.67 10.54 3.65
CA HIS A 26 0.39 10.44 4.64
C HIS A 26 1.57 11.36 4.28
N PRO A 27 1.95 12.34 5.12
CA PRO A 27 2.88 13.41 4.76
C PRO A 27 4.30 12.92 4.49
N ARG A 28 4.70 11.77 5.07
CA ARG A 28 6.05 11.20 4.91
C ARG A 28 6.18 10.27 3.70
N LEU A 29 5.07 9.85 3.09
CA LEU A 29 5.08 8.98 1.92
C LEU A 29 5.14 9.74 0.59
N HIS A 30 4.87 11.04 0.61
CA HIS A 30 4.93 11.92 -0.56
C HIS A 30 4.23 11.35 -1.80
N SER A 31 2.99 10.87 -1.62
CA SER A 31 2.22 10.28 -2.72
C SER A 31 2.12 11.24 -3.92
N PRO A 32 2.56 10.85 -5.12
CA PRO A 32 2.56 11.73 -6.28
C PRO A 32 1.16 12.11 -6.76
N ILE A 33 0.14 11.34 -6.36
CA ILE A 33 -1.24 11.58 -6.77
C ILE A 33 -2.07 12.29 -5.70
N PHE A 34 -1.51 12.55 -4.50
CA PHE A 34 -2.26 13.14 -3.40
C PHE A 34 -2.95 14.44 -3.79
N GLY A 35 -2.22 15.39 -4.39
CA GLY A 35 -2.78 16.70 -4.77
C GLY A 35 -4.00 16.57 -5.68
N MET A 36 -3.92 15.70 -6.70
CA MET A 36 -5.02 15.46 -7.62
C MET A 36 -6.21 14.78 -6.92
N MET A 37 -5.95 13.78 -6.07
CA MET A 37 -7.00 13.02 -5.40
C MET A 37 -7.65 13.79 -4.25
N ALA A 38 -6.93 14.69 -3.60
CA ALA A 38 -7.45 15.59 -2.56
C ALA A 38 -8.59 16.49 -3.09
N ASP A 39 -8.53 16.86 -4.36
CA ASP A 39 -9.59 17.62 -5.01
C ASP A 39 -10.79 16.76 -5.41
N LYS A 40 -10.61 15.44 -5.52
CA LYS A 40 -11.66 14.52 -6.01
C LYS A 40 -12.33 13.73 -4.88
N ILE A 41 -11.57 13.23 -3.94
CA ILE A 41 -12.11 12.42 -2.83
C ILE A 41 -12.56 13.34 -1.71
N VAL A 42 -13.80 13.17 -1.25
CA VAL A 42 -14.37 13.97 -0.15
C VAL A 42 -13.54 13.71 1.13
N GLY A 43 -13.08 14.76 1.78
CA GLY A 43 -12.34 14.68 3.05
C GLY A 43 -10.87 14.31 2.94
N LEU A 44 -10.33 14.02 1.73
CA LEU A 44 -8.93 13.61 1.61
C LEU A 44 -7.96 14.78 1.84
N LYS A 45 -8.33 16.00 1.43
CA LYS A 45 -7.55 17.20 1.69
C LYS A 45 -7.48 17.50 3.18
N GLU A 46 -8.62 17.47 3.84
CA GLU A 46 -8.77 17.72 5.28
C GLU A 46 -7.99 16.66 6.10
N LEU A 47 -8.04 15.40 5.67
CA LEU A 47 -7.21 14.34 6.25
C LEU A 47 -5.71 14.65 6.09
N GLY A 48 -5.28 15.09 4.91
CA GLY A 48 -3.87 15.47 4.67
C GLY A 48 -3.39 16.58 5.59
N GLU A 49 -4.21 17.61 5.81
CA GLU A 49 -3.93 18.70 6.74
C GLU A 49 -3.84 18.21 8.20
N ALA A 50 -4.75 17.34 8.61
CA ALA A 50 -4.75 16.73 9.93
C ALA A 50 -3.50 15.87 10.17
N LEU A 51 -3.15 15.01 9.20
CA LEU A 51 -1.97 14.15 9.28
C LEU A 51 -0.66 14.96 9.24
N GLN A 52 -0.63 16.06 8.48
CA GLN A 52 0.53 16.95 8.45
C GLN A 52 0.76 17.62 9.81
N ASN A 53 -0.30 18.01 10.51
CA ASN A 53 -0.19 18.56 11.86
C ASN A 53 0.22 17.47 12.86
N ALA A 54 -0.39 16.30 12.82
CA ALA A 54 -0.03 15.18 13.69
C ALA A 54 1.42 14.73 13.50
N ALA A 55 1.95 14.79 12.28
CA ALA A 55 3.33 14.42 11.99
C ALA A 55 4.39 15.30 12.68
N LYS A 56 4.01 16.48 13.17
CA LYS A 56 4.89 17.36 13.95
C LYS A 56 5.11 16.84 15.36
N GLU A 57 4.10 16.13 15.90
CA GLU A 57 4.12 15.56 17.26
C GLU A 57 4.69 14.12 17.30
N VAL A 58 4.66 13.41 16.16
CA VAL A 58 5.17 12.05 16.05
C VAL A 58 6.64 12.07 15.64
N PRO A 59 7.58 11.47 16.40
CA PRO A 59 8.99 11.43 16.05
C PRO A 59 9.24 10.90 14.62
N ALA A 60 10.31 11.38 13.98
CA ALA A 60 10.70 10.89 12.68
C ALA A 60 11.07 9.39 12.77
N GLY A 61 10.42 8.56 11.93
CA GLY A 61 10.63 7.12 11.95
C GLY A 61 9.63 6.32 12.79
N ASP A 62 8.83 6.99 13.62
CA ASP A 62 7.75 6.32 14.34
C ASP A 62 6.52 6.14 13.45
N TRP A 63 5.82 5.03 13.68
CA TRP A 63 4.60 4.70 12.96
C TRP A 63 3.45 5.63 13.38
N MET A 64 2.74 6.14 12.39
CA MET A 64 1.55 6.95 12.57
C MET A 64 0.30 6.11 12.34
N ASP A 65 -0.55 5.98 13.35
CA ASP A 65 -1.80 5.23 13.24
C ASP A 65 -2.85 6.04 12.45
N LEU A 66 -2.99 5.70 11.17
CA LEU A 66 -3.94 6.37 10.28
C LEU A 66 -5.41 6.07 10.64
N ASP A 67 -5.68 5.00 11.40
CA ASP A 67 -7.05 4.67 11.79
C ASP A 67 -7.62 5.63 12.82
N ALA A 68 -6.76 6.32 13.56
CA ALA A 68 -7.16 7.40 14.46
C ALA A 68 -7.73 8.63 13.72
N TYR A 69 -7.56 8.72 12.40
CA TYR A 69 -7.98 9.87 11.60
C TYR A 69 -9.09 9.47 10.62
N PRO A 70 -10.27 10.08 10.71
CA PRO A 70 -11.37 9.75 9.79
C PRO A 70 -11.13 10.30 8.39
N LEU A 71 -11.54 9.53 7.38
CA LEU A 71 -11.65 9.98 6.00
C LEU A 71 -13.13 10.08 5.63
N ALA A 72 -13.69 11.27 5.64
CA ALA A 72 -15.13 11.50 5.55
C ALA A 72 -15.79 10.96 4.26
N GLY A 73 -15.03 10.87 3.17
CA GLY A 73 -15.50 10.37 1.89
C GLY A 73 -15.39 8.86 1.72
N VAL A 74 -14.84 8.13 2.68
CA VAL A 74 -14.66 6.67 2.58
C VAL A 74 -15.31 5.99 3.76
N GLU A 75 -16.15 5.02 3.49
CA GLU A 75 -16.98 4.33 4.47
C GLU A 75 -16.88 2.82 4.26
N LYS A 76 -16.64 2.09 5.34
CA LYS A 76 -16.78 0.63 5.38
C LYS A 76 -18.26 0.29 5.52
N VAL A 77 -18.79 -0.48 4.58
CA VAL A 77 -20.17 -0.98 4.61
C VAL A 77 -20.20 -2.33 5.35
N ASP A 78 -19.30 -3.24 4.94
CA ASP A 78 -19.06 -4.54 5.57
C ASP A 78 -17.59 -4.97 5.35
N SER A 79 -17.24 -6.21 5.69
CA SER A 79 -15.87 -6.72 5.55
C SER A 79 -15.33 -6.72 4.12
N HIS A 80 -16.20 -6.76 3.11
CA HIS A 80 -15.83 -6.87 1.69
C HIS A 80 -16.38 -5.73 0.84
N THR A 81 -17.12 -4.80 1.45
CA THR A 81 -17.74 -3.68 0.76
C THR A 81 -17.33 -2.37 1.39
N TRP A 82 -16.85 -1.48 0.60
CA TRP A 82 -16.57 -0.10 0.99
C TRP A 82 -17.14 0.88 -0.05
N ARG A 83 -17.37 2.09 0.39
CA ARG A 83 -17.93 3.15 -0.44
C ARG A 83 -17.00 4.34 -0.44
N ILE A 84 -16.81 4.94 -1.62
CA ILE A 84 -16.07 6.17 -1.78
C ILE A 84 -16.98 7.25 -2.34
N ARG A 85 -16.90 8.45 -1.81
CA ARG A 85 -17.61 9.65 -2.28
C ARG A 85 -16.61 10.57 -2.96
N ILE A 86 -16.93 10.92 -4.21
CA ILE A 86 -16.13 11.86 -5.00
C ILE A 86 -16.89 13.17 -5.20
N LYS A 87 -16.14 14.26 -5.37
CA LYS A 87 -16.68 15.60 -5.67
C LYS A 87 -16.95 15.70 -7.16
N GLY A 88 -18.21 16.02 -7.52
CA GLY A 88 -18.62 16.21 -8.90
C GLY A 88 -18.65 14.93 -9.75
N LYS A 89 -18.70 15.10 -11.08
CA LYS A 89 -18.68 14.00 -12.04
C LYS A 89 -17.25 13.75 -12.49
N TYR A 90 -16.74 12.56 -12.25
CA TYR A 90 -15.41 12.14 -12.68
C TYR A 90 -15.42 10.67 -13.14
N PRO A 91 -15.91 10.40 -14.37
CA PRO A 91 -16.07 9.03 -14.87
C PRO A 91 -14.77 8.23 -14.89
N GLN A 92 -13.63 8.90 -15.09
CA GLN A 92 -12.30 8.28 -15.11
C GLN A 92 -11.84 7.79 -13.73
N PHE A 93 -12.56 8.09 -12.65
CA PHE A 93 -12.16 7.71 -11.30
C PHE A 93 -11.97 6.18 -11.15
N LEU A 94 -12.82 5.39 -11.83
CA LEU A 94 -12.69 3.93 -11.80
C LEU A 94 -11.35 3.43 -12.37
N PHE A 95 -10.80 4.11 -13.37
CA PHE A 95 -9.48 3.75 -13.91
C PHE A 95 -8.36 4.04 -12.92
N TRP A 96 -8.52 5.07 -12.08
CA TRP A 96 -7.56 5.34 -11.01
C TRP A 96 -7.51 4.21 -9.97
N LEU A 97 -8.66 3.62 -9.63
CA LEU A 97 -8.71 2.51 -8.68
C LEU A 97 -7.95 1.26 -9.18
N ALA A 98 -7.75 1.13 -10.48
CA ALA A 98 -6.95 0.06 -11.07
C ALA A 98 -5.44 0.38 -11.08
N MET A 99 -5.04 1.58 -10.70
CA MET A 99 -3.62 1.97 -10.65
C MET A 99 -2.94 1.47 -9.37
N PRO A 100 -1.63 1.19 -9.39
CA PRO A 100 -0.88 0.71 -8.23
C PRO A 100 -0.99 1.59 -6.99
N PHE A 101 -1.26 2.89 -7.16
CA PHE A 101 -1.44 3.82 -6.04
C PHE A 101 -2.61 3.48 -5.12
N PHE A 102 -3.58 2.72 -5.62
CA PHE A 102 -4.76 2.28 -4.89
C PHE A 102 -4.71 0.81 -4.50
N ALA A 103 -3.59 0.12 -4.76
CA ALA A 103 -3.41 -1.25 -4.31
C ALA A 103 -3.55 -1.32 -2.78
N PRO A 104 -4.37 -2.23 -2.25
CA PRO A 104 -4.63 -2.31 -0.81
C PRO A 104 -3.36 -2.64 -0.03
N VAL A 105 -3.20 -2.02 1.13
CA VAL A 105 -2.07 -2.24 2.02
C VAL A 105 -2.58 -2.63 3.40
N PRO A 106 -2.17 -3.78 3.93
CA PRO A 106 -2.48 -4.16 5.30
C PRO A 106 -1.82 -3.20 6.31
N ARG A 107 -2.60 -2.72 7.27
CA ARG A 107 -2.12 -1.82 8.33
C ARG A 107 -0.93 -2.41 9.10
N GLU A 108 -1.00 -3.68 9.42
CA GLU A 108 0.04 -4.40 10.15
C GLU A 108 1.36 -4.48 9.36
N VAL A 109 1.30 -4.54 8.04
CA VAL A 109 2.47 -4.53 7.15
C VAL A 109 3.14 -3.16 7.16
N ASP A 110 2.35 -2.10 7.06
CA ASP A 110 2.84 -0.73 7.16
C ASP A 110 3.53 -0.48 8.52
N ARG A 111 2.88 -0.90 9.61
CA ARG A 111 3.44 -0.85 10.96
C ARG A 111 4.73 -1.68 11.10
N PHE A 112 4.79 -2.85 10.47
CA PHE A 112 5.99 -3.69 10.49
C PHE A 112 7.19 -2.99 9.86
N TYR A 113 7.02 -2.44 8.67
CA TYR A 113 8.12 -1.80 7.93
C TYR A 113 8.53 -0.44 8.49
N THR A 114 7.70 0.20 9.31
CA THR A 114 8.02 1.48 9.96
C THR A 114 8.85 1.30 11.26
N GLN A 115 9.13 0.05 11.67
CA GLN A 115 9.93 -0.16 12.87
C GLN A 115 11.37 0.37 12.71
N PRO A 116 12.00 0.83 13.81
CA PRO A 116 13.37 1.31 13.79
C PRO A 116 14.34 0.28 13.17
N GLY A 117 15.19 0.75 12.27
CA GLY A 117 16.21 -0.06 11.62
C GLY A 117 15.75 -0.89 10.41
N MET A 118 14.46 -0.96 10.10
CA MET A 118 13.98 -1.68 8.92
C MET A 118 14.46 -1.03 7.62
N ALA A 119 14.30 0.28 7.48
CA ALA A 119 14.77 1.00 6.30
C ALA A 119 16.28 0.86 6.07
N ALA A 120 17.07 0.90 7.14
CA ALA A 120 18.53 0.71 7.07
C ALA A 120 18.93 -0.70 6.57
N LYS A 121 18.06 -1.68 6.75
CA LYS A 121 18.23 -3.06 6.26
C LYS A 121 17.59 -3.30 4.88
N ASN A 122 17.11 -2.25 4.22
CA ASN A 122 16.30 -2.33 2.98
C ASN A 122 15.04 -3.22 3.14
N LEU A 123 14.49 -3.28 4.35
CA LEU A 123 13.23 -3.94 4.64
C LEU A 123 12.13 -2.88 4.63
N THR A 124 11.59 -2.63 3.46
CA THR A 124 10.49 -1.70 3.23
C THR A 124 9.42 -2.33 2.35
N LEU A 125 8.23 -1.78 2.35
CA LEU A 125 7.13 -2.25 1.51
C LEU A 125 7.46 -2.16 0.01
N ASP A 126 8.28 -1.19 -0.40
CA ASP A 126 8.68 -1.01 -1.81
C ASP A 126 9.61 -2.14 -2.30
N TRP A 127 10.44 -2.68 -1.40
CA TRP A 127 11.37 -3.77 -1.72
C TRP A 127 10.76 -5.16 -1.50
N TRP A 128 9.87 -5.28 -0.53
CA TRP A 128 9.24 -6.53 -0.11
C TRP A 128 7.73 -6.35 -0.01
N PRO A 129 7.05 -6.11 -1.15
CA PRO A 129 5.61 -5.90 -1.15
C PRO A 129 4.89 -7.16 -0.68
N VAL A 130 3.80 -6.94 0.05
CA VAL A 130 2.84 -7.96 0.44
C VAL A 130 1.57 -7.75 -0.38
N GLY A 131 1.06 -8.80 -0.99
CA GLY A 131 -0.11 -8.69 -1.87
C GLY A 131 -0.73 -10.06 -2.18
N THR A 132 -1.79 -10.02 -2.97
CA THR A 132 -2.59 -11.19 -3.39
C THR A 132 -2.23 -11.69 -4.80
N GLY A 133 -1.14 -11.17 -5.36
CA GLY A 133 -0.73 -11.47 -6.72
C GLY A 133 -0.26 -12.91 -6.95
N PRO A 134 -0.16 -13.34 -8.22
CA PRO A 134 0.23 -14.70 -8.59
C PRO A 134 1.70 -15.02 -8.33
N PHE A 135 2.54 -14.01 -8.06
CA PHE A 135 3.96 -14.18 -7.80
C PHE A 135 4.41 -13.37 -6.59
N MET A 136 5.37 -13.92 -5.85
CA MET A 136 6.02 -13.29 -4.69
C MET A 136 7.49 -13.04 -4.99
N ILE A 137 8.05 -11.93 -4.50
CA ILE A 137 9.49 -11.66 -4.60
C ILE A 137 10.26 -12.68 -3.76
N LYS A 138 11.19 -13.37 -4.40
CA LYS A 138 12.06 -14.35 -3.76
C LYS A 138 13.43 -13.75 -3.45
N SER A 139 13.98 -12.99 -4.38
CA SER A 139 15.21 -12.24 -4.20
C SER A 139 15.27 -11.05 -5.16
N TYR A 140 15.90 -9.99 -4.70
CA TYR A 140 16.15 -8.81 -5.52
C TYR A 140 17.59 -8.33 -5.31
N ALA A 141 18.40 -8.43 -6.36
CA ALA A 141 19.70 -7.78 -6.44
C ALA A 141 19.52 -6.51 -7.28
N LYS A 142 19.63 -5.36 -6.61
CA LYS A 142 19.39 -4.05 -7.24
C LYS A 142 20.20 -3.90 -8.52
N ASP A 143 19.58 -3.42 -9.57
CA ASP A 143 20.16 -3.17 -10.91
C ASP A 143 20.75 -4.43 -11.58
N VAL A 144 20.47 -5.62 -11.09
CA VAL A 144 21.00 -6.88 -11.62
C VAL A 144 19.89 -7.86 -11.95
N VAL A 145 19.12 -8.29 -10.95
CA VAL A 145 18.11 -9.33 -11.16
C VAL A 145 17.00 -9.26 -10.11
N LEU A 146 15.76 -9.40 -10.56
CA LEU A 146 14.60 -9.69 -9.74
C LEU A 146 14.15 -11.14 -10.00
N ARG A 147 14.05 -11.95 -8.94
CA ARG A 147 13.48 -13.29 -9.01
C ARG A 147 12.19 -13.36 -8.22
N MET A 148 11.17 -13.93 -8.85
CA MET A 148 9.88 -14.13 -8.23
C MET A 148 9.52 -15.62 -8.30
N ALA A 149 8.86 -16.12 -7.27
CA ALA A 149 8.28 -17.46 -7.23
C ALA A 149 6.76 -17.38 -7.32
N ALA A 150 6.15 -18.42 -7.90
CA ALA A 150 4.70 -18.55 -7.90
C ALA A 150 4.17 -18.53 -6.46
N ASN A 151 3.09 -17.75 -6.24
CA ASN A 151 2.41 -17.68 -4.96
C ASN A 151 1.47 -18.89 -4.83
N PRO A 152 1.69 -19.79 -3.86
CA PRO A 152 0.83 -20.96 -3.68
C PRO A 152 -0.57 -20.56 -3.21
N ASP A 153 -0.72 -19.42 -2.55
CA ASP A 153 -1.98 -18.91 -2.00
C ASP A 153 -2.68 -17.91 -2.94
N SER A 154 -2.27 -17.87 -4.21
CA SER A 154 -2.91 -17.00 -5.19
C SER A 154 -4.38 -17.37 -5.40
N TRP A 155 -5.29 -16.41 -5.30
CA TRP A 155 -6.72 -16.59 -5.53
C TRP A 155 -7.05 -17.10 -6.95
N GLY A 156 -6.19 -16.82 -7.94
CA GLY A 156 -6.31 -17.31 -9.31
C GLY A 156 -5.83 -18.76 -9.51
N GLY A 157 -5.48 -19.45 -8.42
CA GLY A 157 -4.98 -20.84 -8.44
C GLY A 157 -3.51 -20.97 -8.82
N LYS A 158 -3.09 -22.21 -9.02
CA LYS A 158 -1.68 -22.56 -9.31
C LYS A 158 -1.21 -21.96 -10.62
N GLN A 159 -0.10 -21.25 -10.56
CA GLN A 159 0.52 -20.68 -11.74
C GLN A 159 1.27 -21.77 -12.55
N PRO A 160 1.13 -21.78 -13.90
CA PRO A 160 1.84 -22.74 -14.76
C PRO A 160 3.35 -22.50 -14.75
N THR A 161 3.78 -21.27 -14.58
CA THR A 161 5.19 -20.87 -14.48
C THR A 161 5.63 -20.79 -13.02
N PRO A 162 6.58 -21.62 -12.55
CA PRO A 162 6.97 -21.64 -11.14
C PRO A 162 7.84 -20.45 -10.72
N THR A 163 8.59 -19.88 -11.67
CA THR A 163 9.56 -18.81 -11.38
C THR A 163 9.63 -17.82 -12.53
N LEU A 164 9.67 -16.53 -12.19
CA LEU A 164 9.97 -15.45 -13.13
C LEU A 164 11.34 -14.85 -12.76
N VAL A 165 12.16 -14.59 -13.79
CA VAL A 165 13.47 -13.96 -13.63
C VAL A 165 13.53 -12.75 -14.56
N PHE A 166 13.67 -11.56 -13.98
CA PHE A 166 13.88 -10.31 -14.70
C PHE A 166 15.35 -9.92 -14.55
N SER A 167 16.13 -10.10 -15.63
CA SER A 167 17.51 -9.62 -15.70
C SER A 167 17.53 -8.16 -16.13
N ILE A 168 18.20 -7.32 -15.38
CA ILE A 168 18.35 -5.89 -15.66
C ILE A 168 19.70 -5.72 -16.34
N SER A 169 19.69 -5.52 -17.66
CA SER A 169 20.92 -5.18 -18.41
C SER A 169 21.00 -3.66 -18.52
N ARG A 170 22.16 -3.11 -18.14
CA ARG A 170 22.49 -1.73 -18.53
C ARG A 170 22.94 -1.78 -19.97
N GLU A 171 22.39 -0.92 -20.83
CA GLU A 171 22.97 -0.74 -22.16
C GLU A 171 24.43 -0.31 -21.99
N PRO A 172 25.38 -0.91 -22.73
CA PRO A 172 26.73 -0.40 -22.73
C PRO A 172 26.69 1.01 -23.35
N ASN A 173 27.19 1.99 -22.60
CA ASN A 173 27.41 3.34 -23.12
C ASN A 173 28.44 3.33 -24.28
#